data_35b900b9a28fde4ee43008ae327b13b8
#
_entry.id   35b900b9a28fde4ee43008ae327b13b8
#
_cell.length_a   1.000
_cell.length_b   1.000
_cell.length_c   1.000
_cell.angle_alpha   90.00
_cell.angle_beta   90.00
_cell.angle_gamma   90.00
#
_symmetry.space_group_name_H-M   'P 1'
#
loop_
_entity.id
_entity.type
_entity.pdbx_description
1 polymer ?
#
loop_
_entity_poly.entity_id
_entity_poly.type
_entity_poly.pdbx_seq_one_letter_code
_entity_poly.pdbx_strand_id
1 'polypeptide(L)'
;MARRLNCNFSQWSSRVFAAEFDSRCDPVYFALSAQTPAADEKQSLLFQKLFSQGKAYSVHAITDDRIQRARSYSDLQDKLVSALPKSCNLLQLIAFHPYVNNSLVKGFFIQDALNNAETENMLKDLVKSEVFHLCTYVCSEDGKLWQQCVWSQRGKECTEVAKHYITVAAKPEYHPSLLNIINTVVYYSFEDAYRVLQECKECIPESKEVLELADQCIKNSTKGRFPVIVIEGLDATGKTTLTQSLQEILRGALLRSPPGCLSQWRAQFDAEPPLIRRAFYALGNYISACDIARESTKSPVIVDRYWHSTAAYAIATEVGGTLECLPSSHSEVYRWPRDLLTPDLVVLLTVTPEERARRLLARGVEKTREEAELEANNLFRQK
;
A
#
# COMPACT_ATOMS: atom_id res chain seq x y z
N MET A 1 -2.77 -1.20 30.41
CA MET A 1 -1.33 -1.22 30.77
C MET A 1 -0.54 -1.23 29.48
N ALA A 2 -0.03 -0.06 29.06
CA ALA A 2 0.81 0.05 27.86
C ALA A 2 2.13 -0.69 28.13
N ARG A 3 2.38 -1.79 27.39
CA ARG A 3 3.70 -2.40 27.34
C ARG A 3 4.64 -1.36 26.71
N ARG A 4 5.60 -0.87 27.49
CA ARG A 4 6.70 -0.04 27.00
C ARG A 4 7.41 -0.84 25.89
N LEU A 5 7.22 -0.39 24.66
CA LEU A 5 8.00 -0.84 23.51
C LEU A 5 9.44 -0.38 23.72
N ASN A 6 10.31 -1.28 24.13
CA ASN A 6 11.74 -1.14 23.90
C ASN A 6 11.92 -1.33 22.38
N CYS A 7 11.71 -0.26 21.58
CA CYS A 7 12.17 -0.25 20.20
C CYS A 7 13.67 -0.52 20.22
N ASN A 8 14.05 -1.71 19.81
CA ASN A 8 15.43 -2.11 19.72
C ASN A 8 16.07 -1.31 18.60
N PHE A 9 16.72 -0.15 18.93
CA PHE A 9 17.46 0.68 17.98
C PHE A 9 18.50 -0.12 17.18
N SER A 10 18.97 -1.26 17.73
CA SER A 10 19.82 -2.20 17.03
C SER A 10 19.15 -2.85 15.82
N GLN A 11 17.84 -3.08 15.86
CA GLN A 11 17.09 -3.63 14.71
C GLN A 11 16.87 -2.56 13.62
N TRP A 12 16.84 -1.28 14.00
CA TRP A 12 16.72 -0.18 13.03
C TRP A 12 17.99 0.01 12.22
N SER A 13 19.15 -0.06 12.86
CA SER A 13 20.45 0.09 12.20
C SER A 13 20.82 -1.05 11.26
N SER A 14 20.14 -2.19 11.33
CA SER A 14 20.37 -3.33 10.41
C SER A 14 19.55 -3.26 9.10
N ARG A 15 18.70 -2.23 8.94
CA ARG A 15 17.85 -2.05 7.75
C ARG A 15 18.59 -1.33 6.62
N VAL A 16 18.14 -1.61 5.41
CA VAL A 16 18.44 -0.80 4.22
C VAL A 16 17.31 0.20 4.04
N PHE A 17 17.65 1.39 3.61
CA PHE A 17 16.73 2.48 3.33
C PHE A 17 16.72 2.78 1.84
N ALA A 18 15.53 3.04 1.29
CA ALA A 18 15.32 3.46 -0.10
C ALA A 18 14.54 4.77 -0.11
N ALA A 19 15.14 5.85 -0.60
CA ALA A 19 14.49 7.14 -0.78
C ALA A 19 14.05 7.31 -2.23
N GLU A 20 12.75 7.50 -2.46
CA GLU A 20 12.14 7.60 -3.79
C GLU A 20 11.94 9.07 -4.17
N PHE A 21 12.72 9.57 -5.14
CA PHE A 21 12.59 10.95 -5.65
C PHE A 21 11.48 11.13 -6.67
N ASP A 22 11.30 10.15 -7.53
CA ASP A 22 10.31 10.13 -8.61
C ASP A 22 10.02 8.66 -8.93
N SER A 23 8.75 8.34 -9.18
CA SER A 23 8.31 7.01 -9.59
C SER A 23 8.97 6.50 -10.89
N ARG A 24 9.65 7.36 -11.65
CA ARG A 24 10.38 7.03 -12.88
C ARG A 24 11.87 6.79 -12.69
N CYS A 25 12.37 7.03 -11.50
CA CYS A 25 13.80 6.90 -11.17
C CYS A 25 14.00 5.80 -10.13
N ASP A 26 15.16 5.13 -10.19
CA ASP A 26 15.56 4.23 -9.13
C ASP A 26 15.66 4.97 -7.79
N PRO A 27 15.23 4.37 -6.68
CA PRO A 27 15.48 4.92 -5.34
C PRO A 27 16.96 5.05 -5.02
N VAL A 28 17.28 5.98 -4.15
CA VAL A 28 18.61 6.05 -3.56
C VAL A 28 18.68 5.13 -2.35
N TYR A 29 19.59 4.17 -2.37
CA TYR A 29 19.74 3.16 -1.32
C TYR A 29 20.89 3.52 -0.37
N PHE A 30 20.62 3.46 0.94
CA PHE A 30 21.62 3.65 1.97
C PHE A 30 21.39 2.72 3.17
N ALA A 31 22.43 2.49 3.94
CA ALA A 31 22.39 1.72 5.18
C ALA A 31 23.03 2.53 6.32
N LEU A 32 22.81 2.08 7.55
CA LEU A 32 23.35 2.70 8.75
C LEU A 32 24.50 1.86 9.30
N SER A 33 25.56 2.53 9.77
CA SER A 33 26.72 1.90 10.42
C SER A 33 27.01 2.57 11.76
N ALA A 34 27.28 1.76 12.79
CA ALA A 34 27.80 2.27 14.05
C ALA A 34 29.29 2.65 13.97
N GLN A 35 30.00 2.12 12.98
CA GLN A 35 31.44 2.39 12.77
C GLN A 35 31.63 3.43 11.67
N THR A 36 32.66 4.24 11.80
CA THR A 36 33.06 5.23 10.80
C THR A 36 33.43 4.52 9.48
N PRO A 37 32.72 4.75 8.37
CA PRO A 37 33.07 4.15 7.09
C PRO A 37 34.34 4.79 6.52
N ALA A 38 35.01 4.07 5.63
CA ALA A 38 36.09 4.66 4.83
C ALA A 38 35.48 5.73 3.90
N ALA A 39 36.15 6.86 3.76
CA ALA A 39 35.68 7.91 2.86
C ALA A 39 35.79 7.44 1.40
N ASP A 40 34.67 7.49 0.67
CA ASP A 40 34.58 7.14 -0.76
C ASP A 40 33.94 8.31 -1.52
N GLU A 41 34.66 8.83 -2.54
CA GLU A 41 34.18 9.94 -3.36
C GLU A 41 32.88 9.65 -4.10
N LYS A 42 32.63 8.39 -4.47
CA LYS A 42 31.34 7.99 -5.09
C LYS A 42 30.17 8.08 -4.11
N GLN A 43 30.43 7.86 -2.82
CA GLN A 43 29.42 8.04 -1.77
C GLN A 43 28.99 9.50 -1.66
N SER A 44 29.95 10.43 -1.77
CA SER A 44 29.70 11.86 -1.67
C SER A 44 28.70 12.35 -2.72
N LEU A 45 28.82 11.94 -3.98
CA LEU A 45 27.92 12.36 -5.07
C LEU A 45 26.49 11.84 -4.92
N LEU A 46 26.34 10.59 -4.47
CA LEU A 46 25.00 9.98 -4.28
C LEU A 46 24.25 10.65 -3.11
N PHE A 47 24.98 10.91 -2.03
CA PHE A 47 24.40 11.54 -0.85
C PHE A 47 24.20 13.06 -1.01
N GLN A 48 24.93 13.72 -1.90
CA GLN A 48 24.66 15.10 -2.27
C GLN A 48 23.23 15.27 -2.79
N LYS A 49 22.71 14.33 -3.59
CA LYS A 49 21.32 14.39 -4.07
C LYS A 49 20.31 14.31 -2.93
N LEU A 50 20.59 13.52 -1.89
CA LEU A 50 19.70 13.36 -0.73
C LEU A 50 19.85 14.49 0.30
N PHE A 51 21.06 14.97 0.57
CA PHE A 51 21.35 15.75 1.76
C PHE A 51 21.88 17.17 1.48
N SER A 52 22.24 17.52 0.24
CA SER A 52 22.91 18.80 -0.09
C SER A 52 22.00 20.03 -0.11
N GLN A 53 20.69 19.85 0.01
CA GLN A 53 19.74 20.96 -0.03
C GLN A 53 19.26 21.31 1.38
N GLY A 54 20.10 21.98 2.18
CA GLY A 54 19.72 22.44 3.50
C GLY A 54 19.67 21.32 4.55
N LYS A 55 18.66 21.36 5.43
CA LYS A 55 18.43 20.32 6.45
C LYS A 55 17.61 19.16 5.87
N ALA A 56 17.95 17.96 6.29
CA ALA A 56 17.20 16.76 5.92
C ALA A 56 16.71 16.03 7.17
N TYR A 57 15.50 15.48 7.06
CA TYR A 57 14.83 14.75 8.13
C TYR A 57 14.20 13.47 7.60
N SER A 58 13.96 12.50 8.49
CA SER A 58 13.04 11.41 8.17
C SER A 58 12.14 11.09 9.34
N VAL A 59 10.92 10.66 9.02
CA VAL A 59 9.90 10.27 10.01
C VAL A 59 9.31 8.93 9.63
N HIS A 60 9.24 7.99 10.60
CA HIS A 60 8.68 6.66 10.42
C HIS A 60 7.72 6.33 11.55
N ALA A 61 6.64 5.60 11.22
CA ALA A 61 5.78 4.99 12.23
C ALA A 61 6.44 3.69 12.75
N ILE A 62 6.55 3.57 14.08
CA ILE A 62 7.35 2.52 14.75
C ILE A 62 6.56 1.56 15.61
N THR A 63 5.23 1.59 15.56
CA THR A 63 4.40 0.66 16.33
C THR A 63 4.47 -0.77 15.78
N ASP A 64 4.46 -1.76 16.67
CA ASP A 64 4.44 -3.19 16.30
C ASP A 64 3.06 -3.62 15.77
N ASP A 65 1.99 -2.94 16.17
CA ASP A 65 0.65 -3.13 15.67
C ASP A 65 0.57 -2.69 14.20
N ARG A 66 0.33 -3.64 13.29
CA ARG A 66 0.30 -3.38 11.85
C ARG A 66 -0.88 -2.49 11.44
N ILE A 67 -2.03 -2.57 12.13
CA ILE A 67 -3.20 -1.73 11.86
C ILE A 67 -2.91 -0.29 12.27
N GLN A 68 -2.44 -0.10 13.51
CA GLN A 68 -2.03 1.21 14.00
C GLN A 68 -0.92 1.80 13.14
N ARG A 69 0.09 1.01 12.73
CA ARG A 69 1.18 1.48 11.87
C ARG A 69 0.66 1.95 10.50
N ALA A 70 -0.26 1.21 9.86
CA ALA A 70 -0.83 1.58 8.58
C ALA A 70 -1.63 2.89 8.68
N ARG A 71 -2.46 3.05 9.70
CA ARG A 71 -3.24 4.28 9.93
C ARG A 71 -2.34 5.46 10.30
N SER A 72 -1.38 5.26 11.20
CA SER A 72 -0.43 6.30 11.57
C SER A 72 0.41 6.80 10.40
N TYR A 73 0.77 5.90 9.46
CA TYR A 73 1.46 6.31 8.23
C TYR A 73 0.58 7.19 7.33
N SER A 74 -0.70 6.83 7.16
CA SER A 74 -1.66 7.64 6.38
C SER A 74 -1.89 9.01 7.01
N ASP A 75 -2.12 9.04 8.33
CA ASP A 75 -2.31 10.29 9.09
C ASP A 75 -1.05 11.19 9.04
N LEU A 76 0.13 10.56 9.08
CA LEU A 76 1.40 11.28 8.96
C LEU A 76 1.53 11.91 7.57
N GLN A 77 1.18 11.20 6.52
CA GLN A 77 1.19 11.72 5.15
C GLN A 77 0.33 12.97 5.02
N ASP A 78 -0.91 12.91 5.48
CA ASP A 78 -1.86 14.02 5.40
C ASP A 78 -1.38 15.24 6.20
N LYS A 79 -0.83 15.00 7.40
CA LYS A 79 -0.23 16.05 8.23
C LYS A 79 0.99 16.70 7.58
N LEU A 80 1.90 15.91 7.02
CA LEU A 80 3.10 16.45 6.37
C LEU A 80 2.73 17.23 5.11
N VAL A 81 1.83 16.71 4.26
CA VAL A 81 1.37 17.41 3.05
C VAL A 81 0.69 18.74 3.38
N SER A 82 -0.08 18.79 4.47
CA SER A 82 -0.81 20.02 4.85
C SER A 82 0.03 21.05 5.60
N ALA A 83 1.03 20.62 6.40
CA ALA A 83 1.75 21.48 7.34
C ALA A 83 3.16 21.86 6.88
N LEU A 84 3.79 21.09 5.98
CA LEU A 84 5.14 21.41 5.50
C LEU A 84 5.15 22.68 4.64
N PRO A 85 6.14 23.56 4.81
CA PRO A 85 6.37 24.68 3.91
C PRO A 85 6.55 24.22 2.47
N LYS A 86 6.09 25.01 1.50
CA LYS A 86 6.22 24.72 0.05
C LYS A 86 7.68 24.57 -0.43
N SER A 87 8.62 25.07 0.36
CA SER A 87 10.06 24.93 0.11
C SER A 87 10.62 23.55 0.46
N CYS A 88 9.84 22.73 1.17
CA CYS A 88 10.23 21.38 1.53
C CYS A 88 9.83 20.38 0.45
N ASN A 89 10.76 19.47 0.12
CA ASN A 89 10.46 18.30 -0.69
C ASN A 89 10.11 17.13 0.22
N LEU A 90 8.96 16.53 0.00
CA LEU A 90 8.50 15.34 0.70
C LEU A 90 8.68 14.11 -0.19
N LEU A 91 9.54 13.18 0.23
CA LEU A 91 9.85 11.96 -0.50
C LEU A 91 9.38 10.74 0.29
N GLN A 92 9.02 9.66 -0.39
CA GLN A 92 8.78 8.39 0.27
C GLN A 92 10.12 7.78 0.72
N LEU A 93 10.16 7.29 1.97
CA LEU A 93 11.30 6.56 2.52
C LEU A 93 10.84 5.18 2.97
N ILE A 94 11.49 4.16 2.45
CA ILE A 94 11.22 2.76 2.76
C ILE A 94 12.40 2.18 3.54
N ALA A 95 12.15 1.64 4.73
CA ALA A 95 13.14 0.90 5.51
C ALA A 95 12.79 -0.59 5.50
N PHE A 96 13.74 -1.46 5.12
CA PHE A 96 13.48 -2.89 4.93
C PHE A 96 14.69 -3.76 5.26
N HIS A 97 14.45 -5.04 5.50
CA HIS A 97 15.51 -6.06 5.53
C HIS A 97 15.53 -6.77 4.17
N PRO A 98 16.66 -6.75 3.44
CA PRO A 98 16.78 -7.46 2.17
C PRO A 98 16.38 -8.93 2.32
N TYR A 99 15.58 -9.42 1.38
CA TYR A 99 15.10 -10.82 1.31
C TYR A 99 14.17 -11.29 2.44
N VAL A 100 13.70 -10.37 3.30
CA VAL A 100 12.77 -10.71 4.38
C VAL A 100 11.38 -10.14 4.05
N ASN A 101 10.43 -11.02 3.78
CA ASN A 101 9.04 -10.63 3.53
C ASN A 101 8.42 -9.96 4.77
N ASN A 102 7.51 -9.00 4.53
CA ASN A 102 6.82 -8.23 5.55
C ASN A 102 7.77 -7.43 6.49
N SER A 103 9.00 -7.18 6.03
CA SER A 103 9.98 -6.37 6.78
C SER A 103 9.90 -4.88 6.51
N LEU A 104 9.15 -4.46 5.49
CA LEU A 104 9.10 -3.10 5.01
C LEU A 104 8.35 -2.19 5.98
N VAL A 105 8.95 -1.07 6.31
CA VAL A 105 8.36 0.03 7.09
C VAL A 105 8.40 1.29 6.22
N LYS A 106 7.23 1.86 5.95
CA LYS A 106 7.10 3.11 5.20
C LYS A 106 7.28 4.31 6.12
N GLY A 107 7.90 5.34 5.58
CA GLY A 107 8.09 6.64 6.22
C GLY A 107 8.28 7.73 5.18
N PHE A 108 8.71 8.88 5.63
CA PHE A 108 8.94 10.04 4.77
C PHE A 108 10.34 10.58 4.98
N PHE A 109 10.96 11.02 3.89
CA PHE A 109 12.18 11.79 3.88
C PHE A 109 11.82 13.22 3.47
N ILE A 110 12.32 14.20 4.23
CA ILE A 110 11.96 15.60 4.07
C ILE A 110 13.25 16.39 3.83
N GLN A 111 13.30 17.10 2.71
CA GLN A 111 14.39 18.03 2.39
C GLN A 111 13.89 19.45 2.62
N ASP A 112 14.49 20.17 3.55
CA ASP A 112 14.20 21.58 3.84
C ASP A 112 15.32 22.46 3.30
N ALA A 113 15.16 22.92 2.07
CA ALA A 113 16.16 23.70 1.36
C ALA A 113 16.47 25.07 2.03
N LEU A 114 15.52 25.62 2.78
CA LEU A 114 15.65 26.94 3.42
C LEU A 114 16.06 26.87 4.89
N ASN A 115 16.24 25.67 5.47
CA ASN A 115 16.55 25.47 6.89
C ASN A 115 15.54 26.15 7.83
N ASN A 116 14.24 26.06 7.52
CA ASN A 116 13.21 26.73 8.26
C ASN A 116 13.08 26.15 9.69
N ALA A 117 13.19 27.00 10.71
CA ALA A 117 13.03 26.60 12.11
C ALA A 117 11.62 26.07 12.40
N GLU A 118 10.60 26.53 11.68
CA GLU A 118 9.21 26.04 11.80
C GLU A 118 9.10 24.56 11.41
N THR A 119 9.82 24.11 10.34
CA THR A 119 9.87 22.72 9.93
C THR A 119 10.36 21.82 11.05
N GLU A 120 11.48 22.18 11.68
CA GLU A 120 12.07 21.39 12.76
C GLU A 120 11.16 21.33 13.99
N ASN A 121 10.55 22.46 14.37
CA ASN A 121 9.62 22.52 15.51
C ASN A 121 8.37 21.66 15.24
N MET A 122 7.78 21.76 14.06
CA MET A 122 6.63 20.97 13.67
C MET A 122 6.96 19.46 13.70
N LEU A 123 8.12 19.05 13.18
CA LEU A 123 8.55 17.65 13.20
C LEU A 123 8.81 17.13 14.62
N LYS A 124 9.39 17.95 15.49
CA LYS A 124 9.56 17.61 16.92
C LYS A 124 8.22 17.47 17.65
N ASP A 125 7.21 18.27 17.28
CA ASP A 125 5.87 18.14 17.82
C ASP A 125 5.17 16.84 17.42
N LEU A 126 5.40 16.35 16.20
CA LEU A 126 4.89 15.05 15.76
C LEU A 126 5.43 13.89 16.59
N VAL A 127 6.68 13.95 17.03
CA VAL A 127 7.33 12.87 17.82
C VAL A 127 6.79 12.77 19.25
N LYS A 128 6.07 13.79 19.74
CA LYS A 128 5.44 13.74 21.07
C LYS A 128 4.44 12.60 21.23
N SER A 129 3.97 12.02 20.12
CA SER A 129 2.99 10.91 20.12
C SER A 129 3.58 9.52 20.42
N GLU A 130 4.89 9.37 20.66
CA GLU A 130 5.60 8.09 20.89
C GLU A 130 5.41 7.02 19.78
N VAL A 131 4.65 7.35 18.72
CA VAL A 131 4.36 6.44 17.60
C VAL A 131 5.37 6.63 16.47
N PHE A 132 6.11 7.76 16.47
CA PHE A 132 7.01 8.12 15.38
C PHE A 132 8.45 8.27 15.85
N HIS A 133 9.37 7.85 14.98
CA HIS A 133 10.80 8.22 15.08
C HIS A 133 11.10 9.38 14.14
N LEU A 134 11.73 10.42 14.68
CA LEU A 134 12.32 11.51 13.91
C LEU A 134 13.83 11.28 13.82
N CYS A 135 14.37 11.39 12.62
CA CYS A 135 15.81 11.43 12.41
C CYS A 135 16.19 12.72 11.71
N THR A 136 17.35 13.27 12.07
CA THR A 136 18.01 14.37 11.36
C THR A 136 19.26 13.86 10.70
N TYR A 137 19.69 14.52 9.62
CA TYR A 137 20.85 14.15 8.85
C TYR A 137 21.84 15.31 8.85
N VAL A 138 23.05 15.04 9.28
CA VAL A 138 24.11 16.04 9.41
C VAL A 138 25.37 15.57 8.70
N CYS A 139 26.04 16.51 8.02
CA CYS A 139 27.35 16.27 7.43
C CYS A 139 28.45 16.54 8.44
N SER A 140 29.52 15.77 8.40
CA SER A 140 30.76 16.07 9.16
C SER A 140 31.37 17.40 8.73
N GLU A 141 32.15 18.02 9.61
CA GLU A 141 32.78 19.32 9.36
C GLU A 141 33.68 19.32 8.10
N ASP A 142 34.28 18.20 7.78
CA ASP A 142 35.12 18.02 6.58
C ASP A 142 34.31 17.74 5.29
N GLY A 143 32.95 17.66 5.39
CA GLY A 143 32.05 17.44 4.26
C GLY A 143 32.07 16.02 3.68
N LYS A 144 32.75 15.06 4.32
CA LYS A 144 32.97 13.71 3.74
C LYS A 144 32.04 12.65 4.24
N LEU A 145 31.49 12.80 5.45
CA LEU A 145 30.69 11.79 6.10
C LEU A 145 29.32 12.34 6.47
N TRP A 146 28.29 11.54 6.24
CA TRP A 146 26.92 11.84 6.67
C TRP A 146 26.53 10.97 7.85
N GLN A 147 25.81 11.57 8.79
CA GLN A 147 25.32 10.92 10.00
C GLN A 147 23.83 11.11 10.14
N GLN A 148 23.13 10.06 10.57
CA GLN A 148 21.76 10.10 11.02
C GLN A 148 21.74 10.19 12.55
N CYS A 149 21.07 11.22 13.09
CA CYS A 149 20.79 11.35 14.51
C CYS A 149 19.33 11.00 14.77
N VAL A 150 19.08 10.04 15.65
CA VAL A 150 17.73 9.59 16.01
C VAL A 150 17.24 10.32 17.24
N TRP A 151 16.05 10.90 17.15
CA TRP A 151 15.43 11.67 18.20
C TRP A 151 14.25 10.90 18.80
N SER A 152 14.11 10.93 20.10
CA SER A 152 12.98 10.33 20.80
C SER A 152 12.53 11.22 21.95
N GLN A 153 11.22 11.19 22.23
CA GLN A 153 10.64 11.88 23.36
C GLN A 153 11.01 11.15 24.67
N ARG A 154 11.62 11.86 25.62
CA ARG A 154 11.83 11.39 26.99
C ARG A 154 11.22 12.38 27.95
N GLY A 155 10.03 12.06 28.48
CA GLY A 155 9.29 13.00 29.32
C GLY A 155 8.83 14.22 28.54
N LYS A 156 9.29 15.43 28.94
CA LYS A 156 8.95 16.70 28.27
C LYS A 156 9.97 17.12 27.20
N GLU A 157 11.10 16.45 27.09
CA GLU A 157 12.19 16.84 26.19
C GLU A 157 12.39 15.84 25.07
N CYS A 158 12.67 16.36 23.89
CA CYS A 158 13.11 15.57 22.73
C CYS A 158 14.65 15.50 22.74
N THR A 159 15.19 14.29 22.90
CA THR A 159 16.65 14.08 23.04
C THR A 159 17.17 13.17 21.96
N GLU A 160 18.43 13.37 21.55
CA GLU A 160 19.15 12.44 20.68
C GLU A 160 19.42 11.15 21.46
N VAL A 161 18.99 10.02 20.89
CA VAL A 161 19.09 8.69 21.54
C VAL A 161 20.06 7.75 20.83
N ALA A 162 20.36 8.00 19.56
CA ALA A 162 21.32 7.22 18.76
C ALA A 162 21.90 8.04 17.62
N LYS A 163 23.09 7.66 17.18
CA LYS A 163 23.80 8.27 16.06
C LYS A 163 24.45 7.18 15.20
N HIS A 164 24.26 7.25 13.89
CA HIS A 164 24.80 6.27 12.94
C HIS A 164 25.42 6.99 11.75
N TYR A 165 26.48 6.41 11.20
CA TYR A 165 27.02 6.84 9.91
C TYR A 165 26.17 6.29 8.77
N ILE A 166 26.08 7.04 7.68
CA ILE A 166 25.38 6.63 6.47
C ILE A 166 26.37 6.03 5.50
N THR A 167 26.04 4.86 4.97
CA THR A 167 26.83 4.16 3.97
C THR A 167 25.98 3.83 2.75
N VAL A 168 26.58 3.73 1.57
CA VAL A 168 25.87 3.27 0.38
C VAL A 168 25.45 1.82 0.56
N ALA A 169 24.20 1.51 0.27
CA ALA A 169 23.73 0.13 0.19
C ALA A 169 23.65 -0.33 -1.27
N ALA A 170 23.87 -1.61 -1.49
CA ALA A 170 23.66 -2.21 -2.81
C ALA A 170 22.18 -2.09 -3.23
N LYS A 171 21.95 -1.79 -4.51
CA LYS A 171 20.60 -1.85 -5.10
C LYS A 171 20.11 -3.29 -5.02
N PRO A 172 18.93 -3.55 -4.43
CA PRO A 172 18.34 -4.88 -4.42
C PRO A 172 17.93 -5.30 -5.84
N GLU A 173 17.83 -6.60 -6.08
CA GLU A 173 17.39 -7.17 -7.36
C GLU A 173 15.97 -6.71 -7.72
N TYR A 174 15.09 -6.64 -6.73
CA TYR A 174 13.70 -6.24 -6.90
C TYR A 174 13.39 -4.98 -6.08
N HIS A 175 12.38 -4.24 -6.54
CA HIS A 175 11.91 -3.07 -5.80
C HIS A 175 11.43 -3.46 -4.39
N PRO A 176 11.82 -2.72 -3.32
CA PRO A 176 11.51 -3.12 -1.94
C PRO A 176 10.00 -3.26 -1.64
N SER A 177 9.14 -2.53 -2.37
CA SER A 177 7.68 -2.63 -2.19
C SER A 177 7.16 -4.05 -2.39
N LEU A 178 7.86 -4.90 -3.15
CA LEU A 178 7.46 -6.29 -3.37
C LEU A 178 7.54 -7.15 -2.09
N LEU A 179 8.34 -6.74 -1.10
CA LEU A 179 8.48 -7.47 0.16
C LEU A 179 7.19 -7.50 0.99
N ASN A 180 6.27 -6.56 0.77
CA ASN A 180 5.06 -6.42 1.57
C ASN A 180 3.75 -6.61 0.78
N ILE A 181 3.77 -7.22 -0.40
CA ILE A 181 2.54 -7.40 -1.19
C ILE A 181 1.69 -8.53 -0.60
N ILE A 182 2.33 -9.67 -0.29
CA ILE A 182 1.65 -10.88 0.13
C ILE A 182 1.12 -10.73 1.55
N ASN A 183 -0.16 -11.03 1.76
CA ASN A 183 -0.89 -10.94 3.03
C ASN A 183 -0.88 -9.53 3.68
N THR A 184 -0.63 -8.51 2.85
CA THR A 184 -0.73 -7.11 3.25
C THR A 184 -1.68 -6.35 2.35
N VAL A 185 -1.66 -6.63 1.04
CA VAL A 185 -2.58 -6.04 0.06
C VAL A 185 -3.16 -7.07 -0.91
N VAL A 186 -2.46 -8.18 -1.15
CA VAL A 186 -2.97 -9.36 -1.88
C VAL A 186 -3.07 -10.53 -0.90
N TYR A 187 -4.27 -11.07 -0.72
CA TYR A 187 -4.57 -12.12 0.24
C TYR A 187 -4.82 -13.45 -0.46
N TYR A 188 -4.17 -14.52 0.02
CA TYR A 188 -4.22 -15.84 -0.60
C TYR A 188 -5.16 -16.82 0.09
N SER A 189 -5.78 -16.39 1.19
CA SER A 189 -6.78 -17.16 1.89
C SER A 189 -7.82 -16.27 2.55
N PHE A 190 -8.98 -16.85 2.80
CA PHE A 190 -10.02 -16.22 3.61
C PHE A 190 -9.45 -15.77 4.96
N GLU A 191 -8.74 -16.65 5.63
CA GLU A 191 -8.19 -16.41 6.98
C GLU A 191 -7.24 -15.22 7.02
N ASP A 192 -6.40 -15.03 5.99
CA ASP A 192 -5.44 -13.93 5.95
C ASP A 192 -6.15 -12.57 5.88
N ALA A 193 -7.21 -12.45 5.06
CA ALA A 193 -8.03 -11.23 4.97
C ALA A 193 -8.91 -11.03 6.21
N TYR A 194 -9.52 -12.11 6.71
CA TYR A 194 -10.38 -12.11 7.90
C TYR A 194 -9.65 -11.59 9.14
N ARG A 195 -8.41 -12.05 9.36
CA ARG A 195 -7.57 -11.65 10.49
C ARG A 195 -7.30 -10.15 10.50
N VAL A 196 -7.10 -9.52 9.34
CA VAL A 196 -6.90 -8.05 9.27
C VAL A 196 -8.13 -7.31 9.80
N LEU A 197 -9.34 -7.65 9.33
CA LEU A 197 -10.56 -7.00 9.81
C LEU A 197 -10.87 -7.38 11.27
N GLN A 198 -10.46 -8.56 11.72
CA GLN A 198 -10.59 -8.95 13.12
C GLN A 198 -9.74 -8.05 14.03
N GLU A 199 -8.52 -7.72 13.61
CA GLU A 199 -7.63 -6.78 14.31
C GLU A 199 -8.16 -5.34 14.29
N CYS A 200 -9.03 -5.01 13.34
CA CYS A 200 -9.63 -3.66 13.23
C CYS A 200 -10.85 -3.43 14.14
N LYS A 201 -11.40 -4.45 14.79
CA LYS A 201 -12.69 -4.36 15.53
C LYS A 201 -12.76 -3.23 16.55
N GLU A 202 -11.64 -2.89 17.19
CA GLU A 202 -11.58 -1.84 18.21
C GLU A 202 -11.54 -0.42 17.61
N CYS A 203 -10.99 -0.28 16.40
CA CYS A 203 -10.80 1.02 15.76
C CYS A 203 -11.75 1.28 14.58
N ILE A 204 -12.39 0.24 14.05
CA ILE A 204 -13.38 0.28 12.96
C ILE A 204 -14.53 -0.65 13.36
N PRO A 205 -15.56 -0.14 14.09
CA PRO A 205 -16.68 -0.97 14.57
C PRO A 205 -17.41 -1.72 13.45
N GLU A 206 -17.49 -1.13 12.26
CA GLU A 206 -18.12 -1.71 11.06
C GLU A 206 -17.45 -3.01 10.60
N SER A 207 -16.21 -3.27 11.03
CA SER A 207 -15.54 -4.55 10.78
C SER A 207 -16.30 -5.74 11.36
N LYS A 208 -17.08 -5.54 12.44
CA LYS A 208 -17.88 -6.62 13.05
C LYS A 208 -18.95 -7.12 12.11
N GLU A 209 -19.72 -6.20 11.53
CA GLU A 209 -20.81 -6.55 10.62
C GLU A 209 -20.28 -7.23 9.35
N VAL A 210 -19.14 -6.75 8.82
CA VAL A 210 -18.49 -7.38 7.65
C VAL A 210 -18.04 -8.80 7.99
N LEU A 211 -17.47 -9.02 9.18
CA LEU A 211 -17.04 -10.34 9.63
C LEU A 211 -18.22 -11.27 9.91
N GLU A 212 -19.32 -10.77 10.46
CA GLU A 212 -20.55 -11.53 10.66
C GLU A 212 -21.12 -12.03 9.33
N LEU A 213 -21.13 -11.18 8.28
CA LEU A 213 -21.51 -11.61 6.93
C LEU A 213 -20.55 -12.66 6.37
N ALA A 214 -19.25 -12.49 6.58
CA ALA A 214 -18.25 -13.46 6.13
C ALA A 214 -18.36 -14.81 6.87
N ASP A 215 -18.69 -14.81 8.16
CA ASP A 215 -18.91 -16.02 8.97
C ASP A 215 -20.14 -16.82 8.54
N GLN A 216 -21.17 -16.14 8.02
CA GLN A 216 -22.37 -16.79 7.46
C GLN A 216 -22.06 -17.52 6.16
N CYS A 217 -20.95 -17.18 5.50
CA CYS A 217 -20.53 -17.84 4.28
C CYS A 217 -19.92 -19.20 4.59
N ILE A 218 -20.31 -20.21 3.81
CA ILE A 218 -19.74 -21.56 3.92
C ILE A 218 -18.30 -21.50 3.44
N LYS A 219 -17.36 -21.63 4.35
CA LYS A 219 -15.94 -21.84 4.03
C LYS A 219 -15.84 -23.12 3.19
N ASN A 220 -15.28 -23.06 2.01
CA ASN A 220 -15.21 -24.13 1.00
C ASN A 220 -16.49 -24.34 0.19
N SER A 221 -17.14 -23.29 -0.23
CA SER A 221 -18.26 -23.35 -1.17
C SER A 221 -17.80 -24.00 -2.48
N THR A 222 -18.32 -25.18 -2.78
CA THR A 222 -18.04 -25.87 -4.04
C THR A 222 -18.94 -25.32 -5.14
N LYS A 223 -18.37 -25.06 -6.29
CA LYS A 223 -19.11 -24.63 -7.48
C LYS A 223 -20.16 -25.68 -7.87
N GLY A 224 -21.34 -25.22 -8.27
CA GLY A 224 -22.39 -26.05 -8.82
C GLY A 224 -22.05 -26.54 -10.25
N ARG A 225 -23.02 -27.18 -10.90
CA ARG A 225 -22.84 -27.79 -12.25
C ARG A 225 -22.82 -26.78 -13.40
N PHE A 226 -23.36 -25.59 -13.20
CA PHE A 226 -23.43 -24.58 -14.25
C PHE A 226 -22.15 -23.73 -14.32
N PRO A 227 -21.80 -23.21 -15.52
CA PRO A 227 -20.59 -22.41 -15.70
C PRO A 227 -20.69 -21.06 -14.97
N VAL A 228 -19.51 -20.62 -14.51
CA VAL A 228 -19.28 -19.32 -13.87
C VAL A 228 -18.37 -18.49 -14.77
N ILE A 229 -18.88 -17.36 -15.26
CA ILE A 229 -18.19 -16.47 -16.20
C ILE A 229 -17.96 -15.13 -15.49
N VAL A 230 -16.70 -14.73 -15.35
CA VAL A 230 -16.31 -13.45 -14.77
C VAL A 230 -15.95 -12.46 -15.86
N ILE A 231 -16.48 -11.25 -15.78
CA ILE A 231 -16.14 -10.14 -16.69
C ILE A 231 -15.31 -9.12 -15.93
N GLU A 232 -14.07 -8.97 -16.34
CA GLU A 232 -13.09 -8.05 -15.78
C GLU A 232 -12.80 -6.88 -16.73
N GLY A 233 -12.20 -5.82 -16.23
CA GLY A 233 -11.80 -4.65 -17.00
C GLY A 233 -11.95 -3.35 -16.21
N LEU A 234 -11.34 -2.28 -16.70
CA LEU A 234 -11.42 -0.95 -16.11
C LEU A 234 -12.85 -0.37 -16.19
N ASP A 235 -13.10 0.69 -15.46
CA ASP A 235 -14.39 1.39 -15.54
C ASP A 235 -14.58 2.01 -16.94
N ALA A 236 -15.85 2.09 -17.37
CA ALA A 236 -16.26 2.54 -18.70
C ALA A 236 -15.83 1.65 -19.89
N THR A 237 -15.36 0.41 -19.67
CA THR A 237 -15.08 -0.54 -20.76
C THR A 237 -16.32 -1.17 -21.38
N GLY A 238 -17.48 -1.09 -20.71
CA GLY A 238 -18.75 -1.67 -21.19
C GLY A 238 -19.13 -2.97 -20.47
N LYS A 239 -18.50 -3.29 -19.33
CA LYS A 239 -18.80 -4.51 -18.55
C LYS A 239 -20.28 -4.68 -18.24
N THR A 240 -20.94 -3.65 -17.71
CA THR A 240 -22.36 -3.71 -17.34
C THR A 240 -23.26 -4.07 -18.53
N THR A 241 -22.99 -3.49 -19.71
CA THR A 241 -23.73 -3.82 -20.92
C THR A 241 -23.54 -5.27 -21.33
N LEU A 242 -22.27 -5.74 -21.32
CA LEU A 242 -21.96 -7.13 -21.66
C LEU A 242 -22.55 -8.13 -20.65
N THR A 243 -22.44 -7.85 -19.36
CA THR A 243 -22.97 -8.75 -18.32
C THR A 243 -24.47 -8.86 -18.36
N GLN A 244 -25.20 -7.79 -18.62
CA GLN A 244 -26.66 -7.78 -18.82
C GLN A 244 -27.05 -8.60 -20.07
N SER A 245 -26.39 -8.36 -21.20
CA SER A 245 -26.66 -9.14 -22.43
C SER A 245 -26.38 -10.64 -22.24
N LEU A 246 -25.28 -11.00 -21.57
CA LEU A 246 -24.98 -12.40 -21.25
C LEU A 246 -26.01 -13.01 -20.31
N GLN A 247 -26.47 -12.25 -19.31
CA GLN A 247 -27.54 -12.70 -18.40
C GLN A 247 -28.80 -13.09 -19.17
N GLU A 248 -29.24 -12.22 -20.09
CA GLU A 248 -30.44 -12.45 -20.90
C GLU A 248 -30.28 -13.67 -21.83
N ILE A 249 -29.17 -13.74 -22.59
CA ILE A 249 -28.91 -14.81 -23.55
C ILE A 249 -28.78 -16.16 -22.86
N LEU A 250 -28.04 -16.24 -21.76
CA LEU A 250 -27.78 -17.48 -21.03
C LEU A 250 -28.89 -17.80 -20.01
N ARG A 251 -29.84 -16.90 -19.79
CA ARG A 251 -30.84 -16.98 -18.73
C ARG A 251 -30.23 -17.29 -17.37
N GLY A 252 -29.10 -16.63 -17.10
CA GLY A 252 -28.26 -16.86 -15.94
C GLY A 252 -28.52 -15.89 -14.78
N ALA A 253 -27.86 -16.14 -13.67
CA ALA A 253 -27.78 -15.20 -12.55
C ALA A 253 -26.68 -14.15 -12.82
N LEU A 254 -26.95 -12.88 -12.54
CA LEU A 254 -25.97 -11.80 -12.59
C LEU A 254 -25.58 -11.38 -11.18
N LEU A 255 -24.31 -11.54 -10.85
CA LEU A 255 -23.71 -11.18 -9.57
C LEU A 255 -22.60 -10.14 -9.79
N ARG A 256 -22.11 -9.57 -8.68
CA ARG A 256 -20.96 -8.65 -8.70
C ARG A 256 -20.08 -8.83 -7.48
N SER A 257 -18.80 -8.47 -7.58
CA SER A 257 -17.89 -8.39 -6.46
C SER A 257 -17.31 -6.97 -6.35
N PRO A 258 -17.28 -6.35 -5.14
CA PRO A 258 -17.91 -6.83 -3.92
C PRO A 258 -19.47 -6.86 -4.02
N PRO A 259 -20.13 -7.73 -3.24
CA PRO A 259 -21.58 -7.91 -3.30
C PRO A 259 -22.32 -6.70 -2.71
N GLY A 260 -23.58 -6.54 -3.10
CA GLY A 260 -24.40 -5.39 -2.70
C GLY A 260 -24.57 -5.21 -1.19
N CYS A 261 -24.55 -6.29 -0.41
CA CYS A 261 -24.64 -6.25 1.06
C CYS A 261 -23.49 -5.48 1.73
N LEU A 262 -22.33 -5.33 1.06
CA LEU A 262 -21.20 -4.57 1.56
C LEU A 262 -21.23 -3.08 1.16
N SER A 263 -22.18 -2.65 0.34
CA SER A 263 -22.19 -1.30 -0.25
C SER A 263 -22.26 -0.19 0.79
N GLN A 264 -22.94 -0.42 1.93
CA GLN A 264 -23.12 0.56 2.99
C GLN A 264 -21.81 0.92 3.70
N TRP A 265 -20.84 -0.01 3.76
CA TRP A 265 -19.54 0.23 4.43
C TRP A 265 -18.43 0.60 3.45
N ARG A 266 -18.72 0.57 2.15
CA ARG A 266 -17.69 0.79 1.12
C ARG A 266 -16.96 2.13 1.30
N ALA A 267 -17.69 3.23 1.53
CA ALA A 267 -17.09 4.55 1.71
C ALA A 267 -16.13 4.59 2.91
N GLN A 268 -16.50 3.92 4.02
CA GLN A 268 -15.65 3.81 5.22
C GLN A 268 -14.35 3.09 4.91
N PHE A 269 -14.43 1.90 4.30
CA PHE A 269 -13.22 1.10 4.00
C PHE A 269 -12.39 1.66 2.85
N ASP A 270 -12.99 2.42 1.91
CA ASP A 270 -12.25 3.11 0.84
C ASP A 270 -11.37 4.25 1.40
N ALA A 271 -11.73 4.83 2.54
CA ALA A 271 -10.95 5.84 3.24
C ALA A 271 -9.78 5.24 4.05
N GLU A 272 -9.80 3.93 4.34
CA GLU A 272 -8.77 3.28 5.14
C GLU A 272 -7.48 2.98 4.34
N PRO A 273 -6.34 2.82 5.04
CA PRO A 273 -5.09 2.44 4.41
C PRO A 273 -5.19 1.15 3.57
N PRO A 274 -4.30 0.95 2.58
CA PRO A 274 -4.35 -0.22 1.67
C PRO A 274 -4.46 -1.57 2.38
N LEU A 275 -3.75 -1.78 3.49
CA LEU A 275 -3.83 -3.01 4.30
C LEU A 275 -5.29 -3.36 4.65
N ILE A 276 -6.04 -2.40 5.17
CA ILE A 276 -7.42 -2.60 5.64
C ILE A 276 -8.39 -2.64 4.46
N ARG A 277 -8.28 -1.65 3.57
CA ARG A 277 -9.13 -1.55 2.38
C ARG A 277 -9.07 -2.82 1.52
N ARG A 278 -7.87 -3.35 1.26
CA ARG A 278 -7.72 -4.56 0.42
C ARG A 278 -8.21 -5.83 1.12
N ALA A 279 -8.12 -5.91 2.45
CA ALA A 279 -8.73 -7.00 3.22
C ALA A 279 -10.27 -7.00 3.10
N PHE A 280 -10.90 -5.82 3.16
CA PHE A 280 -12.34 -5.67 2.94
C PHE A 280 -12.76 -6.17 1.55
N TYR A 281 -12.06 -5.75 0.49
CA TYR A 281 -12.36 -6.22 -0.87
C TYR A 281 -12.08 -7.71 -1.06
N ALA A 282 -11.03 -8.24 -0.44
CA ALA A 282 -10.74 -9.66 -0.47
C ALA A 282 -11.87 -10.48 0.18
N LEU A 283 -12.36 -10.09 1.37
CA LEU A 283 -13.53 -10.73 1.98
C LEU A 283 -14.78 -10.57 1.12
N GLY A 284 -14.95 -9.45 0.43
CA GLY A 284 -16.02 -9.27 -0.54
C GLY A 284 -16.02 -10.33 -1.64
N ASN A 285 -14.85 -10.75 -2.12
CA ASN A 285 -14.76 -11.85 -3.07
C ASN A 285 -15.23 -13.18 -2.47
N TYR A 286 -14.89 -13.48 -1.21
CA TYR A 286 -15.32 -14.70 -0.54
C TYR A 286 -16.83 -14.73 -0.28
N ILE A 287 -17.44 -13.58 0.09
CA ILE A 287 -18.88 -13.46 0.24
C ILE A 287 -19.57 -13.66 -1.13
N SER A 288 -19.04 -13.03 -2.20
CA SER A 288 -19.53 -13.26 -3.56
C SER A 288 -19.39 -14.73 -3.98
N ALA A 289 -18.31 -15.42 -3.58
CA ALA A 289 -18.11 -16.83 -3.89
C ALA A 289 -19.21 -17.73 -3.34
N CYS A 290 -19.78 -17.39 -2.17
CA CYS A 290 -20.90 -18.13 -1.60
C CYS A 290 -22.17 -17.98 -2.45
N ASP A 291 -22.46 -16.77 -2.91
CA ASP A 291 -23.58 -16.52 -3.83
C ASP A 291 -23.37 -17.22 -5.17
N ILE A 292 -22.14 -17.16 -5.70
CA ILE A 292 -21.73 -17.85 -6.94
C ILE A 292 -21.95 -19.37 -6.80
N ALA A 293 -21.49 -19.97 -5.70
CA ALA A 293 -21.67 -21.41 -5.43
C ALA A 293 -23.14 -21.79 -5.41
N ARG A 294 -23.97 -21.01 -4.70
CA ARG A 294 -25.40 -21.23 -4.59
C ARG A 294 -26.13 -21.10 -5.94
N GLU A 295 -25.90 -20.04 -6.68
CA GLU A 295 -26.59 -19.79 -7.95
C GLU A 295 -26.11 -20.71 -9.07
N SER A 296 -24.84 -21.12 -9.06
CA SER A 296 -24.29 -22.07 -10.04
C SER A 296 -24.89 -23.50 -9.94
N THR A 297 -25.66 -23.80 -8.90
CA THR A 297 -26.46 -25.03 -8.83
C THR A 297 -27.72 -24.96 -9.69
N LYS A 298 -28.22 -23.76 -10.00
CA LYS A 298 -29.53 -23.48 -10.63
C LYS A 298 -29.38 -23.07 -12.10
N SER A 299 -28.43 -22.17 -12.41
CA SER A 299 -28.26 -21.58 -13.74
C SER A 299 -26.79 -21.14 -13.96
N PRO A 300 -26.38 -20.80 -15.20
CA PRO A 300 -25.11 -20.11 -15.46
C PRO A 300 -25.01 -18.82 -14.63
N VAL A 301 -23.80 -18.49 -14.15
CA VAL A 301 -23.55 -17.30 -13.34
C VAL A 301 -22.61 -16.37 -14.08
N ILE A 302 -23.01 -15.12 -14.24
CA ILE A 302 -22.20 -14.02 -14.76
C ILE A 302 -21.81 -13.13 -13.58
N VAL A 303 -20.53 -12.79 -13.46
CA VAL A 303 -20.00 -11.98 -12.34
C VAL A 303 -19.33 -10.74 -12.90
N ASP A 304 -19.79 -9.55 -12.49
CA ASP A 304 -19.13 -8.28 -12.78
C ASP A 304 -18.04 -8.04 -11.76
N ARG A 305 -16.78 -8.22 -12.18
CA ARG A 305 -15.54 -8.20 -11.38
C ARG A 305 -15.44 -9.36 -10.37
N TYR A 306 -14.20 -9.70 -10.05
CA TYR A 306 -13.89 -10.68 -9.01
C TYR A 306 -12.44 -10.47 -8.51
N TRP A 307 -11.73 -11.55 -8.16
CA TRP A 307 -10.38 -11.47 -7.60
C TRP A 307 -9.38 -10.70 -8.46
N HIS A 308 -9.43 -10.81 -9.78
CA HIS A 308 -8.46 -10.14 -10.67
C HIS A 308 -8.49 -8.63 -10.52
N SER A 309 -9.68 -8.01 -10.43
CA SER A 309 -9.79 -6.59 -10.13
C SER A 309 -9.15 -6.27 -8.78
N THR A 310 -9.46 -7.03 -7.72
CA THR A 310 -8.90 -6.81 -6.38
C THR A 310 -7.38 -6.89 -6.38
N ALA A 311 -6.80 -7.92 -7.02
CA ALA A 311 -5.36 -8.12 -7.10
C ALA A 311 -4.67 -7.04 -7.96
N ALA A 312 -5.22 -6.73 -9.15
CA ALA A 312 -4.66 -5.74 -10.06
C ALA A 312 -4.55 -4.36 -9.40
N TYR A 313 -5.63 -3.87 -8.78
CA TYR A 313 -5.60 -2.59 -8.05
C TYR A 313 -4.65 -2.62 -6.85
N ALA A 314 -4.57 -3.73 -6.13
CA ALA A 314 -3.66 -3.89 -5.00
C ALA A 314 -2.20 -3.82 -5.43
N ILE A 315 -1.83 -4.56 -6.47
CA ILE A 315 -0.47 -4.62 -7.01
C ILE A 315 -0.08 -3.25 -7.60
N ALA A 316 -0.94 -2.66 -8.44
CA ALA A 316 -0.66 -1.39 -9.08
C ALA A 316 -0.47 -0.23 -8.07
N THR A 317 -1.22 -0.26 -6.95
CA THR A 317 -1.10 0.73 -5.88
C THR A 317 0.18 0.53 -5.04
N GLU A 318 0.53 -0.72 -4.74
CA GLU A 318 1.61 -1.03 -3.79
C GLU A 318 3.00 -1.04 -4.43
N VAL A 319 3.11 -1.45 -5.70
CA VAL A 319 4.40 -1.52 -6.39
C VAL A 319 4.89 -0.11 -6.74
N GLY A 320 5.97 0.33 -6.10
CA GLY A 320 6.70 1.54 -6.45
C GLY A 320 7.45 1.42 -7.78
N GLY A 321 8.02 2.53 -8.26
CA GLY A 321 8.84 2.56 -9.47
C GLY A 321 8.05 2.38 -10.78
N THR A 322 8.77 2.00 -11.85
CA THR A 322 8.25 1.85 -13.22
C THR A 322 7.54 0.51 -13.45
N LEU A 323 7.08 0.25 -14.67
CA LEU A 323 6.51 -1.04 -15.08
C LEU A 323 7.49 -2.22 -14.90
N GLU A 324 8.78 -1.96 -15.05
CA GLU A 324 9.84 -2.97 -14.86
C GLU A 324 9.94 -3.44 -13.40
N CYS A 325 9.41 -2.65 -12.45
CA CYS A 325 9.35 -3.03 -11.05
C CYS A 325 8.17 -3.96 -10.72
N LEU A 326 7.25 -4.20 -11.66
CA LEU A 326 6.18 -5.19 -11.46
C LEU A 326 6.77 -6.58 -11.21
N PRO A 327 6.11 -7.40 -10.36
CA PRO A 327 6.52 -8.78 -10.17
C PRO A 327 6.57 -9.53 -11.50
N SER A 328 7.53 -10.45 -11.65
CA SER A 328 7.61 -11.30 -12.85
C SER A 328 6.31 -12.08 -13.05
N SER A 329 6.01 -12.46 -14.31
CA SER A 329 4.76 -13.17 -14.68
C SER A 329 4.52 -14.47 -13.90
N HIS A 330 5.56 -15.09 -13.35
CA HIS A 330 5.48 -16.32 -12.55
C HIS A 330 5.51 -16.07 -11.03
N SER A 331 5.47 -14.81 -10.62
CA SER A 331 5.48 -14.45 -9.19
C SER A 331 4.27 -15.02 -8.46
N GLU A 332 4.49 -15.41 -7.22
CA GLU A 332 3.41 -15.86 -6.33
C GLU A 332 2.28 -14.83 -6.20
N VAL A 333 2.58 -13.55 -6.36
CA VAL A 333 1.61 -12.47 -6.25
C VAL A 333 0.43 -12.60 -7.23
N TYR A 334 0.61 -13.34 -8.33
CA TYR A 334 -0.44 -13.58 -9.34
C TYR A 334 -1.19 -14.91 -9.14
N ARG A 335 -0.85 -15.68 -8.10
CA ARG A 335 -1.53 -16.95 -7.83
C ARG A 335 -2.94 -16.69 -7.33
N TRP A 336 -3.87 -17.51 -7.82
CA TRP A 336 -5.24 -17.55 -7.32
C TRP A 336 -5.27 -17.95 -5.84
N PRO A 337 -6.11 -17.31 -4.99
CA PRO A 337 -6.25 -17.72 -3.60
C PRO A 337 -6.68 -19.18 -3.49
N ARG A 338 -6.02 -19.93 -2.61
CA ARG A 338 -6.13 -21.39 -2.53
C ARG A 338 -7.52 -21.90 -2.15
N ASP A 339 -8.32 -21.07 -1.52
CA ASP A 339 -9.65 -21.39 -0.96
C ASP A 339 -10.78 -20.53 -1.55
N LEU A 340 -10.50 -19.75 -2.58
CA LEU A 340 -11.49 -18.96 -3.29
C LEU A 340 -12.04 -19.74 -4.49
N LEU A 341 -13.37 -19.78 -4.67
CA LEU A 341 -14.03 -20.43 -5.80
C LEU A 341 -13.45 -19.94 -7.13
N THR A 342 -12.99 -20.89 -7.96
CA THR A 342 -12.41 -20.60 -9.28
C THR A 342 -13.51 -20.57 -10.34
N PRO A 343 -13.61 -19.49 -11.16
CA PRO A 343 -14.55 -19.44 -12.30
C PRO A 343 -14.12 -20.37 -13.45
N ASP A 344 -15.04 -20.69 -14.33
CA ASP A 344 -14.73 -21.49 -15.54
C ASP A 344 -14.10 -20.62 -16.64
N LEU A 345 -14.50 -19.36 -16.71
CA LEU A 345 -14.02 -18.41 -17.72
C LEU A 345 -13.86 -17.03 -17.11
N VAL A 346 -12.75 -16.37 -17.44
CA VAL A 346 -12.53 -14.96 -17.15
C VAL A 346 -12.32 -14.21 -18.46
N VAL A 347 -13.11 -13.17 -18.69
CA VAL A 347 -13.05 -12.32 -19.87
C VAL A 347 -12.58 -10.94 -19.47
N LEU A 348 -11.41 -10.52 -19.96
CA LEU A 348 -10.90 -9.18 -19.78
C LEU A 348 -11.42 -8.28 -20.90
N LEU A 349 -12.29 -7.32 -20.57
CA LEU A 349 -12.83 -6.36 -21.51
C LEU A 349 -12.00 -5.08 -21.52
N THR A 350 -11.44 -4.77 -22.68
CA THR A 350 -10.58 -3.59 -22.86
C THR A 350 -11.15 -2.66 -23.93
N VAL A 351 -10.83 -1.38 -23.82
CA VAL A 351 -11.06 -0.34 -24.83
C VAL A 351 -9.83 0.57 -24.86
N THR A 352 -9.66 1.33 -25.93
CA THR A 352 -8.56 2.29 -25.98
C THR A 352 -8.71 3.37 -24.89
N PRO A 353 -7.60 3.96 -24.43
CA PRO A 353 -7.65 5.03 -23.41
C PRO A 353 -8.54 6.20 -23.82
N GLU A 354 -8.53 6.56 -25.10
CA GLU A 354 -9.32 7.67 -25.67
C GLU A 354 -10.83 7.35 -25.61
N GLU A 355 -11.22 6.14 -26.01
CA GLU A 355 -12.61 5.69 -25.94
C GLU A 355 -13.08 5.59 -24.49
N ARG A 356 -12.22 5.11 -23.59
CA ARG A 356 -12.53 5.08 -22.15
C ARG A 356 -12.78 6.48 -21.59
N ALA A 357 -11.89 7.44 -21.91
CA ALA A 357 -12.04 8.84 -21.48
C ALA A 357 -13.34 9.46 -22.01
N ARG A 358 -13.66 9.23 -23.30
CA ARG A 358 -14.91 9.68 -23.91
C ARG A 358 -16.15 9.12 -23.18
N ARG A 359 -16.14 7.83 -22.83
CA ARG A 359 -17.25 7.19 -22.11
C ARG A 359 -17.39 7.69 -20.69
N LEU A 360 -16.28 7.95 -19.98
CA LEU A 360 -16.30 8.53 -18.63
C LEU A 360 -16.91 9.94 -18.63
N LEU A 361 -16.53 10.79 -19.61
CA LEU A 361 -17.11 12.12 -19.74
C LEU A 361 -18.63 12.07 -20.03
N ALA A 362 -19.06 11.11 -20.86
CA ALA A 362 -20.47 10.96 -21.22
C ALA A 362 -21.37 10.46 -20.06
N ARG A 363 -20.80 9.85 -19.01
CA ARG A 363 -21.58 9.37 -17.85
C ARG A 363 -22.14 10.49 -16.97
N GLY A 364 -21.50 11.66 -16.91
CA GLY A 364 -21.93 12.80 -16.09
C GLY A 364 -21.98 12.55 -14.58
N VAL A 365 -21.35 11.47 -14.09
CA VAL A 365 -21.31 11.09 -12.66
C VAL A 365 -19.97 11.52 -12.07
N GLU A 366 -19.96 11.95 -10.81
CA GLU A 366 -18.71 12.18 -10.07
C GLU A 366 -17.80 10.97 -10.12
N LYS A 367 -16.52 11.23 -10.44
CA LYS A 367 -15.50 10.17 -10.50
C LYS A 367 -15.16 9.70 -9.10
N THR A 368 -15.02 8.39 -8.93
CA THR A 368 -14.41 7.85 -7.71
C THR A 368 -12.95 8.28 -7.60
N ARG A 369 -12.38 8.24 -6.40
CA ARG A 369 -10.95 8.55 -6.18
C ARG A 369 -10.05 7.69 -7.08
N GLU A 370 -10.35 6.40 -7.22
CA GLU A 370 -9.60 5.47 -8.08
C GLU A 370 -9.74 5.82 -9.57
N GLU A 371 -10.93 6.21 -10.05
CA GLU A 371 -11.12 6.66 -11.43
C GLU A 371 -10.36 7.95 -11.74
N ALA A 372 -10.35 8.89 -10.80
CA ALA A 372 -9.58 10.12 -10.91
C ALA A 372 -8.06 9.85 -10.95
N GLU A 373 -7.58 8.92 -10.12
CA GLU A 373 -6.17 8.51 -10.09
C GLU A 373 -5.77 7.79 -11.38
N LEU A 374 -6.60 6.86 -11.90
CA LEU A 374 -6.37 6.19 -13.19
C LEU A 374 -6.33 7.16 -14.37
N GLU A 375 -7.05 8.29 -14.29
CA GLU A 375 -7.03 9.31 -15.33
C GLU A 375 -5.78 10.19 -15.25
N ALA A 376 -5.43 10.62 -14.04
CA ALA A 376 -4.31 11.52 -13.79
C ALA A 376 -2.95 10.82 -13.91
N ASN A 377 -2.86 9.54 -13.54
CA ASN A 377 -1.62 8.79 -13.46
C ASN A 377 -1.55 7.69 -14.54
N ASN A 378 -0.85 8.03 -15.64
CA ASN A 378 -0.67 7.09 -16.76
C ASN A 378 0.09 5.82 -16.34
N LEU A 379 1.09 5.94 -15.46
CA LEU A 379 1.87 4.80 -14.97
C LEU A 379 1.00 3.85 -14.14
N PHE A 380 0.17 4.38 -13.24
CA PHE A 380 -0.79 3.58 -12.47
C PHE A 380 -1.78 2.82 -13.37
N ARG A 381 -2.23 3.46 -14.44
CA ARG A 381 -3.13 2.84 -15.42
C ARG A 381 -2.46 1.73 -16.23
N GLN A 382 -1.16 1.83 -16.47
CA GLN A 382 -0.39 0.83 -17.22
C GLN A 382 0.01 -0.37 -16.36
N LYS A 383 0.20 -0.17 -15.05
CA LYS A 383 0.41 -1.26 -14.07
C LYS A 383 -0.85 -2.10 -13.91
#